data_bb054198eea81bff2d9da8dbd11a850f
#
_entry.id   bb054198eea81bff2d9da8dbd11a850f
#
_cell.length_a   1.000
_cell.length_b   1.000
_cell.length_c   1.000
_cell.angle_alpha   90.00
_cell.angle_beta   90.00
_cell.angle_gamma   90.00
#
_symmetry.space_group_name_H-M   'P 1'
#
loop_
_entity.id
_entity.type
_entity.pdbx_description
1 polymer ?
#
loop_
_entity_poly.entity_id
_entity_poly.type
_entity_poly.pdbx_seq_one_letter_code
_entity_poly.pdbx_strand_id
1 'polypeptide(L)'
;LRVVASAKACSPYDVAVIGGGVNGCGIARDAVGRGWSVFLCEKGDLAGATSSAASKLIHGGLRYLEYFQFRLVREALLERETLWRIAPHIVWPLRFVLPHHKGLRPAWMLRLGLFLYDHLGARELLPPTRTLRLGQDPAGAPLKPEYSVGFEYSDCWVEDSRLVVLNARDAADRGATIAPRTSCVTAKRESDVWRLTLRDELTGRKDEITARALVNAAGPWVADVAGAIVGVDAHASVRLVKGSHIVTERLFPHDRCYIFQISDGRVLFAIPYERDFTLIGTTDLDYSGDPGAVAASEQEIDYLCKAASDYFRVPVTTNQVVWSYSGVRPLFDDGASAAQAATRDYVLKLDADSGRPALLNVFGGKLTTYRKLAEAAIAMLAPHLPKPARPGAWTAKASLPGGDFPVLGFEALVEDLQGRYRALDPDLVRRLARAYGTLVPGILKEARSTAELGRSFGAGLTEAELDYLVEREWAMSAEDVVWRRSKLGLRLSREEIEAIDAFLTAARSARAAAEGWNA
;
A
#
# COMPACT_ATOMS: atom_id res chain seq x y z
N LEU A 1 16.92 2.00 -18.08
CA LEU A 1 17.42 2.43 -16.76
C LEU A 1 18.84 1.88 -16.57
N ARG A 2 19.86 2.74 -16.61
CA ARG A 2 21.19 2.34 -16.15
C ARG A 2 21.10 2.11 -14.65
N VAL A 3 20.94 0.86 -14.22
CA VAL A 3 20.89 0.49 -12.81
C VAL A 3 22.23 0.74 -12.13
N VAL A 4 23.34 0.63 -12.86
CA VAL A 4 24.67 1.02 -12.39
C VAL A 4 25.49 1.50 -13.59
N ALA A 5 25.99 2.73 -13.57
CA ALA A 5 27.06 3.15 -14.45
C ALA A 5 28.28 2.26 -14.16
N SER A 6 28.92 1.73 -15.24
CA SER A 6 30.16 0.95 -15.25
C SER A 6 31.04 1.18 -14.02
N ALA A 7 31.55 0.10 -13.44
CA ALA A 7 32.41 0.01 -12.26
C ALA A 7 33.67 0.95 -12.31
N LYS A 8 33.46 2.22 -12.07
CA LYS A 8 34.40 3.09 -11.38
C LYS A 8 34.02 3.02 -9.92
N ALA A 9 34.98 2.87 -9.02
CA ALA A 9 34.80 2.80 -7.57
C ALA A 9 33.82 3.91 -7.10
N CYS A 10 32.53 3.60 -7.12
CA CYS A 10 31.51 4.51 -6.65
C CYS A 10 31.55 4.45 -5.12
N SER A 11 31.52 5.60 -4.46
CA SER A 11 31.43 5.64 -2.99
C SER A 11 30.27 4.76 -2.52
N PRO A 12 30.43 4.03 -1.39
CA PRO A 12 29.36 3.21 -0.84
C PRO A 12 28.08 4.04 -0.65
N TYR A 13 26.90 3.46 -0.94
CA TYR A 13 25.65 4.03 -0.47
C TYR A 13 25.65 4.09 1.07
N ASP A 14 24.99 5.08 1.64
CA ASP A 14 24.83 5.10 3.10
C ASP A 14 23.87 3.99 3.54
N VAL A 15 22.76 3.80 2.80
CA VAL A 15 21.76 2.79 3.09
C VAL A 15 21.37 2.01 1.83
N ALA A 16 21.46 0.67 1.89
CA ALA A 16 20.81 -0.22 0.93
C ALA A 16 19.54 -0.83 1.54
N VAL A 17 18.46 -0.87 0.76
CA VAL A 17 17.15 -1.41 1.17
C VAL A 17 16.78 -2.56 0.25
N ILE A 18 16.46 -3.73 0.81
CA ILE A 18 15.92 -4.89 0.09
C ILE A 18 14.41 -4.92 0.34
N GLY A 19 13.61 -4.76 -0.72
CA GLY A 19 12.16 -4.83 -0.70
C GLY A 19 11.46 -3.51 -1.04
N GLY A 20 10.66 -3.51 -2.11
CA GLY A 20 9.89 -2.38 -2.66
C GLY A 20 8.44 -2.31 -2.16
N GLY A 21 8.16 -2.83 -0.97
CA GLY A 21 6.90 -2.65 -0.27
C GLY A 21 6.80 -1.30 0.46
N VAL A 22 5.68 -1.05 1.16
CA VAL A 22 5.42 0.23 1.84
C VAL A 22 6.50 0.58 2.88
N ASN A 23 7.03 -0.42 3.60
CA ASN A 23 8.06 -0.19 4.60
C ASN A 23 9.39 0.20 3.94
N GLY A 24 9.86 -0.56 2.94
CA GLY A 24 11.12 -0.27 2.25
C GLY A 24 11.10 1.07 1.53
N CYS A 25 10.01 1.38 0.79
CA CYS A 25 9.85 2.67 0.13
C CYS A 25 9.76 3.84 1.13
N GLY A 26 9.07 3.65 2.27
CA GLY A 26 9.00 4.64 3.33
C GLY A 26 10.36 4.90 3.98
N ILE A 27 11.15 3.85 4.25
CA ILE A 27 12.51 3.96 4.80
C ILE A 27 13.44 4.66 3.81
N ALA A 28 13.39 4.27 2.53
CA ALA A 28 14.18 4.92 1.49
C ALA A 28 13.87 6.42 1.37
N ARG A 29 12.57 6.78 1.40
CA ARG A 29 12.11 8.17 1.38
C ARG A 29 12.62 8.96 2.57
N ASP A 30 12.49 8.42 3.79
CA ASP A 30 12.93 9.13 5.00
C ASP A 30 14.45 9.32 5.01
N ALA A 31 15.22 8.28 4.66
CA ALA A 31 16.68 8.34 4.62
C ALA A 31 17.18 9.36 3.62
N VAL A 32 16.73 9.33 2.36
CA VAL A 32 17.21 10.26 1.33
C VAL A 32 16.85 11.71 1.62
N GLY A 33 15.68 11.96 2.22
CA GLY A 33 15.26 13.30 2.61
C GLY A 33 16.10 13.88 3.75
N ARG A 34 16.73 13.04 4.57
CA ARG A 34 17.72 13.47 5.58
C ARG A 34 19.11 13.69 4.97
N GLY A 35 19.31 13.33 3.70
CA GLY A 35 20.53 13.58 2.95
C GLY A 35 21.49 12.41 2.86
N TRP A 36 21.07 11.20 3.22
CA TRP A 36 21.83 9.99 2.96
C TRP A 36 21.65 9.50 1.53
N SER A 37 22.67 8.91 0.96
CA SER A 37 22.61 8.21 -0.32
C SER A 37 21.91 6.85 -0.13
N VAL A 38 20.89 6.56 -0.95
CA VAL A 38 20.05 5.40 -0.79
C VAL A 38 19.94 4.60 -2.07
N PHE A 39 20.07 3.28 -1.94
CA PHE A 39 19.74 2.30 -2.97
C PHE A 39 18.62 1.40 -2.47
N LEU A 40 17.57 1.19 -3.28
CA LEU A 40 16.51 0.24 -3.02
C LEU A 40 16.38 -0.73 -4.19
N CYS A 41 16.39 -2.05 -3.90
CA CYS A 41 16.06 -3.07 -4.88
C CYS A 41 14.77 -3.81 -4.52
N GLU A 42 14.03 -4.20 -5.57
CA GLU A 42 12.82 -5.01 -5.49
C GLU A 42 12.86 -6.08 -6.59
N LYS A 43 12.71 -7.35 -6.22
CA LYS A 43 12.78 -8.48 -7.19
C LYS A 43 11.67 -8.44 -8.24
N GLY A 44 10.50 -7.94 -7.86
CA GLY A 44 9.35 -7.77 -8.75
C GLY A 44 9.07 -6.31 -9.05
N ASP A 45 7.79 -5.98 -9.16
CA ASP A 45 7.33 -4.60 -9.21
C ASP A 45 7.13 -4.02 -7.81
N LEU A 46 7.18 -2.70 -7.69
CA LEU A 46 6.83 -1.99 -6.47
C LEU A 46 5.42 -2.37 -6.01
N ALA A 47 5.25 -2.58 -4.71
CA ALA A 47 4.00 -3.08 -4.12
C ALA A 47 3.56 -4.46 -4.63
N GLY A 48 4.43 -5.27 -5.23
CA GLY A 48 4.10 -6.55 -5.87
C GLY A 48 3.51 -7.63 -4.96
N ALA A 49 3.50 -7.43 -3.63
CA ALA A 49 3.03 -8.42 -2.66
C ALA A 49 1.99 -7.81 -1.69
N THR A 50 2.19 -7.98 -0.38
CA THR A 50 1.26 -7.59 0.69
C THR A 50 0.77 -6.14 0.59
N SER A 51 1.61 -5.22 0.10
CA SER A 51 1.32 -3.79 0.07
C SER A 51 0.26 -3.38 -0.97
N SER A 52 -0.10 -4.23 -1.94
CA SER A 52 -1.23 -4.02 -2.87
C SER A 52 -2.44 -4.91 -2.55
N ALA A 53 -2.27 -5.86 -1.62
CA ALA A 53 -3.27 -6.84 -1.24
C ALA A 53 -3.89 -6.58 0.16
N ALA A 54 -3.93 -5.32 0.58
CA ALA A 54 -4.52 -4.87 1.84
C ALA A 54 -6.04 -4.64 1.71
N SER A 55 -6.70 -4.38 2.83
CA SER A 55 -8.10 -3.90 2.86
C SER A 55 -8.22 -2.42 2.45
N LYS A 56 -7.10 -1.77 2.07
CA LYS A 56 -7.01 -0.38 1.59
C LYS A 56 -7.53 0.66 2.60
N LEU A 57 -7.28 0.43 3.88
CA LEU A 57 -7.73 1.27 4.98
C LEU A 57 -6.54 1.85 5.75
N ILE A 58 -6.63 3.14 6.03
CA ILE A 58 -5.84 3.82 7.05
C ILE A 58 -6.75 4.00 8.27
N HIS A 59 -6.56 3.15 9.26
CA HIS A 59 -7.49 3.05 10.37
C HIS A 59 -6.78 2.84 11.72
N GLY A 60 -7.40 3.33 12.80
CA GLY A 60 -6.88 3.17 14.16
C GLY A 60 -6.96 1.73 14.68
N GLY A 61 -7.80 0.89 14.08
CA GLY A 61 -8.01 -0.49 14.53
C GLY A 61 -8.84 -0.53 15.81
N LEU A 62 -10.11 -0.16 15.72
CA LEU A 62 -11.07 -0.11 16.86
C LEU A 62 -11.01 -1.36 17.75
N ARG A 63 -10.85 -2.55 17.15
CA ARG A 63 -10.76 -3.83 17.86
C ARG A 63 -9.55 -3.93 18.79
N TYR A 64 -8.44 -3.21 18.54
CA TYR A 64 -7.27 -3.26 19.43
C TYR A 64 -7.51 -2.61 20.79
N LEU A 65 -8.56 -1.79 20.94
CA LEU A 65 -9.01 -1.29 22.24
C LEU A 65 -9.47 -2.44 23.17
N GLU A 66 -10.00 -3.52 22.60
CA GLU A 66 -10.39 -4.73 23.36
C GLU A 66 -9.19 -5.46 23.98
N TYR A 67 -8.02 -5.29 23.38
CA TYR A 67 -6.74 -5.85 23.85
C TYR A 67 -5.88 -4.82 24.59
N PHE A 68 -6.46 -3.67 24.99
CA PHE A 68 -5.78 -2.58 25.72
C PHE A 68 -4.54 -2.02 25.00
N GLN A 69 -4.45 -2.14 23.66
CA GLN A 69 -3.34 -1.63 22.85
C GLN A 69 -3.48 -0.13 22.57
N PHE A 70 -3.68 0.69 23.59
CA PHE A 70 -3.96 2.13 23.46
C PHE A 70 -2.87 2.90 22.74
N ARG A 71 -1.58 2.54 22.93
CA ARG A 71 -0.46 3.19 22.25
C ARG A 71 -0.56 2.99 20.74
N LEU A 72 -0.77 1.74 20.30
CA LEU A 72 -0.90 1.38 18.89
C LEU A 72 -2.09 2.09 18.22
N VAL A 73 -3.24 2.11 18.91
CA VAL A 73 -4.45 2.79 18.42
C VAL A 73 -4.19 4.29 18.31
N ARG A 74 -3.60 4.93 19.33
CA ARG A 74 -3.28 6.36 19.32
C ARG A 74 -2.34 6.73 18.17
N GLU A 75 -1.27 5.97 17.97
CA GLU A 75 -0.33 6.20 16.87
C GLU A 75 -1.03 6.08 15.51
N ALA A 76 -1.82 5.04 15.31
CA ALA A 76 -2.56 4.83 14.07
C ALA A 76 -3.59 5.94 13.79
N LEU A 77 -4.27 6.45 14.82
CA LEU A 77 -5.22 7.55 14.69
C LEU A 77 -4.54 8.88 14.33
N LEU A 78 -3.36 9.16 14.86
CA LEU A 78 -2.55 10.33 14.49
C LEU A 78 -2.05 10.22 13.05
N GLU A 79 -1.53 9.05 12.67
CA GLU A 79 -1.05 8.80 11.31
C GLU A 79 -2.16 8.87 10.27
N ARG A 80 -3.39 8.51 10.61
CA ARG A 80 -4.55 8.58 9.71
C ARG A 80 -4.75 9.98 9.11
N GLU A 81 -4.77 11.01 9.94
CA GLU A 81 -4.91 12.38 9.46
C GLU A 81 -3.61 12.94 8.86
N THR A 82 -2.45 12.48 9.35
CA THR A 82 -1.15 12.81 8.75
C THR A 82 -1.06 12.34 7.31
N LEU A 83 -1.43 11.08 7.04
CA LEU A 83 -1.40 10.49 5.71
C LEU A 83 -2.41 11.18 4.77
N TRP A 84 -3.58 11.51 5.27
CA TRP A 84 -4.54 12.30 4.48
C TRP A 84 -3.99 13.69 4.11
N ARG A 85 -3.34 14.39 5.04
CA ARG A 85 -2.73 15.70 4.75
C ARG A 85 -1.61 15.66 3.72
N ILE A 86 -0.78 14.62 3.74
CA ILE A 86 0.36 14.54 2.81
C ILE A 86 0.03 13.90 1.47
N ALA A 87 -1.13 13.28 1.32
CA ALA A 87 -1.55 12.59 0.09
C ALA A 87 -3.07 12.63 -0.14
N PRO A 88 -3.71 13.83 -0.18
CA PRO A 88 -5.17 13.95 -0.19
C PRO A 88 -5.84 13.46 -1.48
N HIS A 89 -5.09 13.22 -2.55
CA HIS A 89 -5.58 12.62 -3.79
C HIS A 89 -5.75 11.10 -3.67
N ILE A 90 -4.93 10.39 -2.88
CA ILE A 90 -4.98 8.92 -2.73
C ILE A 90 -5.45 8.46 -1.35
N VAL A 91 -5.60 9.37 -0.38
CA VAL A 91 -6.15 9.11 0.95
C VAL A 91 -7.32 10.05 1.17
N TRP A 92 -8.48 9.52 1.59
CA TRP A 92 -9.67 10.34 1.87
C TRP A 92 -10.53 9.74 2.97
N PRO A 93 -11.37 10.57 3.63
CA PRO A 93 -12.25 10.11 4.70
C PRO A 93 -13.20 9.00 4.23
N LEU A 94 -13.40 8.02 5.08
CA LEU A 94 -14.37 6.96 4.90
C LEU A 94 -15.19 6.80 6.19
N ARG A 95 -16.51 6.82 6.07
CA ARG A 95 -17.42 6.59 7.19
C ARG A 95 -17.74 5.12 7.33
N PHE A 96 -17.57 4.58 8.52
CA PHE A 96 -17.82 3.17 8.85
C PHE A 96 -19.11 3.03 9.61
N VAL A 97 -19.95 2.12 9.18
CA VAL A 97 -21.20 1.73 9.85
C VAL A 97 -21.00 0.37 10.50
N LEU A 98 -21.15 0.31 11.81
CA LEU A 98 -21.15 -0.90 12.63
C LEU A 98 -22.62 -1.21 13.02
N PRO A 99 -23.30 -2.15 12.34
CA PRO A 99 -24.64 -2.60 12.75
C PRO A 99 -24.56 -3.32 14.10
N HIS A 100 -25.45 -2.97 15.01
CA HIS A 100 -25.51 -3.59 16.34
C HIS A 100 -26.56 -4.69 16.42
N HIS A 101 -26.21 -5.80 17.03
CA HIS A 101 -27.11 -6.91 17.32
C HIS A 101 -26.81 -7.54 18.70
N LYS A 102 -27.73 -8.39 19.19
CA LYS A 102 -27.66 -8.98 20.54
C LYS A 102 -26.43 -9.84 20.80
N GLY A 103 -25.78 -10.35 19.76
CA GLY A 103 -24.53 -11.14 19.87
C GLY A 103 -23.27 -10.29 20.13
N LEU A 104 -23.39 -8.96 20.05
CA LEU A 104 -22.29 -8.03 20.30
C LEU A 104 -22.29 -7.56 21.77
N ARG A 105 -21.20 -6.88 22.14
CA ARG A 105 -21.11 -6.15 23.42
C ARG A 105 -22.28 -5.18 23.55
N PRO A 106 -22.74 -4.87 24.79
CA PRO A 106 -23.81 -3.91 25.00
C PRO A 106 -23.57 -2.58 24.27
N ALA A 107 -24.61 -2.01 23.70
CA ALA A 107 -24.52 -0.77 22.89
C ALA A 107 -23.81 0.39 23.62
N TRP A 108 -24.04 0.52 24.95
CA TRP A 108 -23.37 1.56 25.75
C TRP A 108 -21.85 1.36 25.83
N MET A 109 -21.38 0.10 25.86
CA MET A 109 -19.94 -0.21 25.92
C MET A 109 -19.27 0.08 24.56
N LEU A 110 -19.92 -0.29 23.45
CA LEU A 110 -19.45 0.08 22.10
C LEU A 110 -19.39 1.60 21.94
N ARG A 111 -20.40 2.32 22.45
CA ARG A 111 -20.40 3.79 22.42
C ARG A 111 -19.26 4.40 23.23
N LEU A 112 -18.94 3.83 24.40
CA LEU A 112 -17.79 4.24 25.19
C LEU A 112 -16.47 3.97 24.45
N GLY A 113 -16.32 2.79 23.85
CA GLY A 113 -15.13 2.45 23.04
C GLY A 113 -14.96 3.40 21.85
N LEU A 114 -16.03 3.75 21.16
CA LEU A 114 -16.02 4.71 20.07
C LEU A 114 -15.74 6.15 20.54
N PHE A 115 -16.24 6.53 21.70
CA PHE A 115 -15.88 7.81 22.32
C PHE A 115 -14.37 7.89 22.62
N LEU A 116 -13.79 6.84 23.19
CA LEU A 116 -12.34 6.76 23.39
C LEU A 116 -11.59 6.81 22.06
N TYR A 117 -12.06 6.10 21.04
CA TYR A 117 -11.49 6.11 19.68
C TYR A 117 -11.45 7.52 19.07
N ASP A 118 -12.50 8.30 19.25
CA ASP A 118 -12.58 9.69 18.78
C ASP A 118 -11.58 10.62 19.48
N HIS A 119 -11.18 10.33 20.74
CA HIS A 119 -10.39 11.24 21.56
C HIS A 119 -8.91 10.82 21.72
N LEU A 120 -8.58 9.55 21.54
CA LEU A 120 -7.21 9.06 21.69
C LEU A 120 -6.21 9.65 20.68
N GLY A 121 -6.65 9.99 19.48
CA GLY A 121 -5.82 10.44 18.36
C GLY A 121 -5.93 11.94 18.05
N ALA A 122 -6.44 12.79 18.97
CA ALA A 122 -6.59 14.23 18.73
C ALA A 122 -7.19 14.53 17.34
N ARG A 123 -8.35 13.93 17.03
CA ARG A 123 -9.08 14.09 15.77
C ARG A 123 -9.35 15.58 15.48
N GLU A 124 -8.89 16.07 14.33
CA GLU A 124 -9.02 17.48 13.92
C GLU A 124 -9.99 17.66 12.74
N LEU A 125 -9.87 16.81 11.73
CA LEU A 125 -10.56 16.98 10.44
C LEU A 125 -11.74 16.03 10.25
N LEU A 126 -11.64 14.83 10.81
CA LEU A 126 -12.64 13.79 10.57
C LEU A 126 -13.90 14.01 11.41
N PRO A 127 -15.13 13.71 10.88
CA PRO A 127 -16.37 13.81 11.64
C PRO A 127 -16.41 12.87 12.85
N PRO A 128 -17.11 13.26 13.95
CA PRO A 128 -17.25 12.43 15.15
C PRO A 128 -18.11 11.20 14.94
N THR A 129 -18.01 10.27 15.90
CA THR A 129 -18.89 9.12 16.02
C THR A 129 -20.32 9.54 16.30
N ARG A 130 -21.29 8.84 15.70
CA ARG A 130 -22.72 9.00 15.99
C ARG A 130 -23.45 7.67 16.02
N THR A 131 -24.59 7.63 16.74
CA THR A 131 -25.50 6.51 16.73
C THR A 131 -26.51 6.67 15.60
N LEU A 132 -26.75 5.60 14.85
CA LEU A 132 -27.69 5.56 13.73
C LEU A 132 -28.94 4.76 14.11
N ARG A 133 -30.11 5.26 13.67
CA ARG A 133 -31.36 4.48 13.58
C ARG A 133 -31.43 3.90 12.17
N LEU A 134 -30.98 2.66 12.00
CA LEU A 134 -30.82 2.04 10.67
C LEU A 134 -32.14 1.91 9.92
N GLY A 135 -33.27 1.77 10.60
CA GLY A 135 -34.58 1.77 9.96
C GLY A 135 -34.98 3.11 9.30
N GLN A 136 -34.27 4.20 9.59
CA GLN A 136 -34.52 5.55 9.07
C GLN A 136 -33.32 6.13 8.30
N ASP A 137 -32.17 5.49 8.39
CA ASP A 137 -30.92 5.92 7.74
C ASP A 137 -30.68 5.12 6.45
N PRO A 138 -30.23 5.74 5.34
CA PRO A 138 -29.91 5.04 4.09
C PRO A 138 -28.96 3.84 4.27
N ALA A 139 -28.07 3.86 5.28
CA ALA A 139 -27.18 2.73 5.58
C ALA A 139 -27.94 1.49 6.12
N GLY A 140 -29.18 1.61 6.55
CA GLY A 140 -29.98 0.46 6.94
C GLY A 140 -30.68 -0.23 5.78
N ALA A 141 -30.87 0.45 4.65
CA ALA A 141 -31.62 -0.08 3.52
C ALA A 141 -31.08 -1.40 2.95
N PRO A 142 -29.75 -1.59 2.79
CA PRO A 142 -29.19 -2.86 2.31
C PRO A 142 -29.17 -3.96 3.39
N LEU A 143 -29.32 -3.62 4.66
CA LEU A 143 -29.20 -4.56 5.77
C LEU A 143 -30.53 -5.29 6.06
N LYS A 144 -30.45 -6.46 6.70
CA LYS A 144 -31.63 -7.18 7.19
C LYS A 144 -32.37 -6.34 8.24
N PRO A 145 -33.71 -6.48 8.35
CA PRO A 145 -34.56 -5.64 9.21
C PRO A 145 -34.26 -5.73 10.72
N GLU A 146 -33.64 -6.82 11.16
CA GLU A 146 -33.26 -7.01 12.56
C GLU A 146 -32.18 -6.03 13.04
N TYR A 147 -31.39 -5.44 12.12
CA TYR A 147 -30.40 -4.41 12.44
C TYR A 147 -31.06 -3.04 12.52
N SER A 148 -31.59 -2.69 13.70
CA SER A 148 -32.32 -1.42 13.92
C SER A 148 -31.41 -0.27 14.37
N VAL A 149 -30.27 -0.59 15.01
CA VAL A 149 -29.31 0.38 15.56
C VAL A 149 -27.94 0.11 14.97
N GLY A 150 -27.19 1.17 14.69
CA GLY A 150 -25.79 1.10 14.29
C GLY A 150 -24.98 2.25 14.88
N PHE A 151 -23.67 2.13 14.77
CA PHE A 151 -22.73 3.20 15.13
C PHE A 151 -21.96 3.59 13.89
N GLU A 152 -21.77 4.88 13.69
CA GLU A 152 -20.99 5.41 12.60
C GLU A 152 -19.77 6.13 13.16
N TYR A 153 -18.58 5.83 12.60
CA TYR A 153 -17.32 6.47 12.97
C TYR A 153 -16.46 6.73 11.72
N SER A 154 -15.34 7.44 11.88
CA SER A 154 -14.48 7.82 10.77
C SER A 154 -13.13 7.12 10.81
N ASP A 155 -12.71 6.63 9.66
CA ASP A 155 -11.33 6.32 9.31
C ASP A 155 -11.04 6.86 7.90
N CYS A 156 -10.01 6.35 7.20
CA CYS A 156 -9.72 6.76 5.84
C CYS A 156 -9.55 5.55 4.91
N TRP A 157 -9.91 5.74 3.66
CA TRP A 157 -9.50 4.94 2.53
C TRP A 157 -8.08 5.29 2.12
N VAL A 158 -7.38 4.36 1.45
CA VAL A 158 -6.11 4.62 0.77
C VAL A 158 -6.00 3.78 -0.50
N GLU A 159 -5.47 4.37 -1.56
CA GLU A 159 -4.93 3.63 -2.70
C GLU A 159 -3.58 3.02 -2.28
N ASP A 160 -3.61 1.76 -1.82
CA ASP A 160 -2.48 1.12 -1.14
C ASP A 160 -1.21 1.02 -2.00
N SER A 161 -1.33 0.52 -3.22
CA SER A 161 -0.19 0.42 -4.14
C SER A 161 0.29 1.80 -4.61
N ARG A 162 -0.61 2.77 -4.83
CA ARG A 162 -0.23 4.16 -5.13
C ARG A 162 0.59 4.77 -4.00
N LEU A 163 0.21 4.52 -2.74
CA LEU A 163 0.98 4.98 -1.58
C LEU A 163 2.44 4.50 -1.64
N VAL A 164 2.67 3.24 -2.02
CA VAL A 164 4.02 2.68 -2.17
C VAL A 164 4.77 3.35 -3.31
N VAL A 165 4.15 3.40 -4.50
CA VAL A 165 4.78 3.98 -5.71
C VAL A 165 5.14 5.45 -5.49
N LEU A 166 4.27 6.24 -4.86
CA LEU A 166 4.54 7.65 -4.59
C LEU A 166 5.65 7.87 -3.54
N ASN A 167 5.80 6.97 -2.55
CA ASN A 167 6.96 7.00 -1.66
C ASN A 167 8.26 6.71 -2.40
N ALA A 168 8.27 5.70 -3.29
CA ALA A 168 9.43 5.40 -4.14
C ALA A 168 9.74 6.55 -5.10
N ARG A 169 8.70 7.19 -5.67
CA ARG A 169 8.86 8.34 -6.57
C ARG A 169 9.45 9.55 -5.86
N ASP A 170 8.94 9.92 -4.67
CA ASP A 170 9.49 11.02 -3.88
C ASP A 170 10.94 10.73 -3.46
N ALA A 171 11.24 9.45 -3.12
CA ALA A 171 12.62 9.04 -2.83
C ALA A 171 13.54 9.22 -4.05
N ALA A 172 13.10 8.80 -5.24
CA ALA A 172 13.87 8.96 -6.48
C ALA A 172 14.04 10.43 -6.87
N ASP A 173 13.00 11.26 -6.74
CA ASP A 173 13.06 12.70 -7.01
C ASP A 173 14.04 13.43 -6.06
N ARG A 174 14.33 12.85 -4.90
CA ARG A 174 15.34 13.33 -3.93
C ARG A 174 16.72 12.69 -4.11
N GLY A 175 16.92 11.84 -5.12
CA GLY A 175 18.20 11.27 -5.47
C GLY A 175 18.44 9.83 -5.00
N ALA A 176 17.45 9.12 -4.47
CA ALA A 176 17.58 7.69 -4.22
C ALA A 176 17.60 6.90 -5.55
N THR A 177 18.39 5.84 -5.61
CA THR A 177 18.34 4.86 -6.70
C THR A 177 17.26 3.83 -6.38
N ILE A 178 16.21 3.78 -7.18
CA ILE A 178 15.12 2.80 -7.05
C ILE A 178 15.24 1.81 -8.20
N ALA A 179 15.42 0.53 -7.88
CA ALA A 179 15.66 -0.56 -8.83
C ALA A 179 14.61 -1.68 -8.71
N PRO A 180 13.39 -1.53 -9.30
CA PRO A 180 12.46 -2.64 -9.47
C PRO A 180 13.03 -3.67 -10.43
N ARG A 181 12.47 -4.90 -10.42
CA ARG A 181 12.96 -6.05 -11.22
C ARG A 181 14.45 -6.35 -10.98
N THR A 182 14.93 -6.05 -9.76
CA THR A 182 16.32 -6.28 -9.36
C THR A 182 16.34 -7.00 -8.01
N SER A 183 16.80 -8.26 -8.02
CA SER A 183 16.95 -9.04 -6.78
C SER A 183 18.34 -8.86 -6.18
N CYS A 184 18.41 -8.80 -4.85
CA CYS A 184 19.66 -9.03 -4.13
C CYS A 184 19.88 -10.54 -4.02
N VAL A 185 20.94 -11.05 -4.63
CA VAL A 185 21.27 -12.49 -4.65
C VAL A 185 22.11 -12.88 -3.44
N THR A 186 23.06 -12.03 -3.06
CA THR A 186 23.88 -12.17 -1.84
C THR A 186 24.16 -10.82 -1.23
N ALA A 187 24.28 -10.78 0.09
CA ALA A 187 24.78 -9.62 0.82
C ALA A 187 25.85 -10.10 1.81
N LYS A 188 27.09 -9.69 1.60
CA LYS A 188 28.22 -10.07 2.43
C LYS A 188 28.68 -8.87 3.25
N ARG A 189 28.83 -9.08 4.54
CA ARG A 189 29.38 -8.08 5.47
C ARG A 189 30.90 -8.11 5.35
N GLU A 190 31.51 -7.02 4.92
CA GLU A 190 32.95 -6.78 4.88
C GLU A 190 33.37 -5.95 6.11
N SER A 191 34.60 -5.42 6.13
CA SER A 191 35.12 -4.69 7.29
C SER A 191 34.24 -3.50 7.70
N ASP A 192 33.88 -2.66 6.72
CA ASP A 192 33.21 -1.36 6.93
C ASP A 192 31.99 -1.14 6.03
N VAL A 193 31.67 -2.10 5.13
CA VAL A 193 30.55 -2.03 4.21
C VAL A 193 29.87 -3.39 4.02
N TRP A 194 28.64 -3.36 3.56
CA TRP A 194 27.96 -4.47 2.92
C TRP A 194 28.30 -4.48 1.44
N ARG A 195 28.67 -5.63 0.88
CA ARG A 195 28.74 -5.88 -0.56
C ARG A 195 27.53 -6.68 -1.00
N LEU A 196 26.73 -6.10 -1.87
CA LEU A 196 25.52 -6.73 -2.41
C LEU A 196 25.75 -7.14 -3.86
N THR A 197 25.50 -8.40 -4.19
CA THR A 197 25.39 -8.86 -5.58
C THR A 197 23.94 -8.77 -5.99
N LEU A 198 23.67 -8.03 -7.02
CA LEU A 198 22.34 -7.78 -7.58
C LEU A 198 22.17 -8.57 -8.87
N ARG A 199 20.94 -8.98 -9.19
CA ARG A 199 20.58 -9.58 -10.46
C ARG A 199 19.38 -8.83 -11.05
N ASP A 200 19.55 -8.35 -12.26
CA ASP A 200 18.45 -7.84 -13.08
C ASP A 200 17.56 -9.03 -13.51
N GLU A 201 16.30 -9.01 -13.14
CA GLU A 201 15.35 -10.14 -13.37
C GLU A 201 14.88 -10.23 -14.82
N LEU A 202 15.09 -9.19 -15.63
CA LEU A 202 14.71 -9.21 -17.05
C LEU A 202 15.85 -9.75 -17.93
N THR A 203 17.09 -9.43 -17.58
CA THR A 203 18.27 -9.75 -18.41
C THR A 203 19.15 -10.83 -17.81
N GLY A 204 18.97 -11.15 -16.52
CA GLY A 204 19.85 -12.06 -15.76
C GLY A 204 21.23 -11.47 -15.44
N ARG A 205 21.54 -10.23 -15.88
CA ARG A 205 22.81 -9.58 -15.61
C ARG A 205 23.01 -9.38 -14.12
N LYS A 206 24.25 -9.59 -13.67
CA LYS A 206 24.66 -9.34 -12.29
C LYS A 206 25.50 -8.08 -12.21
N ASP A 207 25.24 -7.28 -11.17
CA ASP A 207 25.99 -6.09 -10.81
C ASP A 207 26.31 -6.12 -9.31
N GLU A 208 27.27 -5.32 -8.86
CA GLU A 208 27.61 -5.20 -7.45
C GLU A 208 27.51 -3.76 -6.97
N ILE A 209 27.04 -3.59 -5.76
CA ILE A 209 27.08 -2.31 -5.03
C ILE A 209 27.63 -2.52 -3.63
N THR A 210 28.05 -1.43 -2.99
CA THR A 210 28.42 -1.40 -1.57
C THR A 210 27.56 -0.41 -0.79
N ALA A 211 27.28 -0.71 0.49
CA ALA A 211 26.53 0.17 1.37
C ALA A 211 27.05 0.09 2.81
N ARG A 212 26.93 1.19 3.57
CA ARG A 212 27.35 1.28 4.98
C ARG A 212 26.36 0.56 5.91
N ALA A 213 25.08 0.58 5.58
CA ALA A 213 24.03 -0.15 6.30
C ALA A 213 23.11 -0.87 5.35
N LEU A 214 22.57 -2.00 5.80
CA LEU A 214 21.62 -2.83 5.06
C LEU A 214 20.28 -2.88 5.82
N VAL A 215 19.20 -2.64 5.10
CA VAL A 215 17.83 -2.80 5.59
C VAL A 215 17.15 -3.95 4.85
N ASN A 216 16.73 -4.95 5.57
CA ASN A 216 15.91 -6.04 5.07
C ASN A 216 14.42 -5.71 5.36
N ALA A 217 13.73 -5.19 4.36
CA ALA A 217 12.30 -4.85 4.37
C ALA A 217 11.51 -5.74 3.40
N ALA A 218 11.95 -7.00 3.21
CA ALA A 218 11.41 -7.95 2.23
C ALA A 218 10.03 -8.54 2.60
N GLY A 219 9.34 -8.00 3.62
CA GLY A 219 7.98 -8.40 4.00
C GLY A 219 7.88 -9.90 4.30
N PRO A 220 7.02 -10.67 3.59
CA PRO A 220 6.87 -12.11 3.84
C PRO A 220 8.15 -12.92 3.67
N TRP A 221 9.12 -12.43 2.92
CA TRP A 221 10.42 -13.07 2.67
C TRP A 221 11.54 -12.55 3.58
N VAL A 222 11.22 -11.80 4.64
CA VAL A 222 12.25 -11.21 5.53
C VAL A 222 13.14 -12.27 6.17
N ALA A 223 12.59 -13.45 6.52
CA ALA A 223 13.36 -14.56 7.08
C ALA A 223 14.25 -15.22 6.02
N ASP A 224 13.73 -15.43 4.80
CA ASP A 224 14.50 -16.01 3.70
C ASP A 224 15.68 -15.12 3.30
N VAL A 225 15.44 -13.80 3.21
CA VAL A 225 16.49 -12.82 2.92
C VAL A 225 17.53 -12.81 4.03
N ALA A 226 17.13 -12.84 5.29
CA ALA A 226 18.06 -12.89 6.42
C ALA A 226 18.90 -14.17 6.39
N GLY A 227 18.30 -15.34 6.19
CA GLY A 227 18.98 -16.63 6.17
C GLY A 227 19.79 -16.86 4.91
N ALA A 228 19.13 -16.89 3.74
CA ALA A 228 19.75 -17.32 2.49
C ALA A 228 20.66 -16.26 1.85
N ILE A 229 20.35 -14.97 2.03
CA ILE A 229 21.05 -13.87 1.36
C ILE A 229 22.09 -13.23 2.26
N VAL A 230 21.73 -13.00 3.54
CA VAL A 230 22.59 -12.31 4.51
C VAL A 230 23.35 -13.27 5.43
N GLY A 231 22.85 -14.50 5.60
CA GLY A 231 23.48 -15.54 6.43
C GLY A 231 23.19 -15.39 7.94
N VAL A 232 22.07 -14.77 8.31
CA VAL A 232 21.60 -14.62 9.69
C VAL A 232 20.27 -15.36 9.86
N ASP A 233 20.16 -16.25 10.83
CA ASP A 233 18.90 -16.99 11.08
C ASP A 233 17.83 -16.07 11.69
N ALA A 234 16.71 -15.93 10.99
CA ALA A 234 15.54 -15.18 11.43
C ALA A 234 14.22 -15.96 11.27
N HIS A 235 14.27 -17.23 10.90
CA HIS A 235 13.07 -18.03 10.61
C HIS A 235 12.12 -18.16 11.80
N ALA A 236 12.65 -18.30 13.01
CA ALA A 236 11.86 -18.39 14.24
C ALA A 236 11.10 -17.10 14.62
N SER A 237 11.24 -16.02 13.84
CA SER A 237 10.66 -14.70 14.17
C SER A 237 9.51 -14.31 13.27
N VAL A 238 9.04 -15.16 12.35
CA VAL A 238 8.00 -14.81 11.36
C VAL A 238 6.87 -15.80 11.36
N ARG A 239 5.65 -15.29 11.56
CA ARG A 239 4.40 -16.01 11.34
C ARG A 239 3.71 -15.43 10.12
N LEU A 240 3.46 -16.26 9.12
CA LEU A 240 2.76 -15.84 7.90
C LEU A 240 1.26 -16.05 8.07
N VAL A 241 0.48 -14.98 7.85
CA VAL A 241 -0.98 -14.99 7.96
C VAL A 241 -1.60 -14.50 6.66
N LYS A 242 -2.31 -15.39 5.98
CA LYS A 242 -3.05 -15.10 4.76
C LYS A 242 -4.34 -14.35 5.06
N GLY A 243 -4.66 -13.35 4.25
CA GLY A 243 -5.94 -12.66 4.24
C GLY A 243 -6.45 -12.47 2.82
N SER A 244 -7.67 -12.95 2.56
CA SER A 244 -8.30 -12.93 1.25
C SER A 244 -9.44 -11.92 1.18
N HIS A 245 -9.63 -11.34 0.00
CA HIS A 245 -10.70 -10.39 -0.31
C HIS A 245 -11.39 -10.79 -1.60
N ILE A 246 -12.67 -10.49 -1.70
CA ILE A 246 -13.45 -10.59 -2.94
C ILE A 246 -13.97 -9.21 -3.34
N VAL A 247 -14.12 -9.02 -4.63
CA VAL A 247 -14.75 -7.84 -5.22
C VAL A 247 -16.01 -8.30 -5.94
N THR A 248 -17.14 -7.66 -5.62
CA THR A 248 -18.43 -7.91 -6.25
C THR A 248 -18.91 -6.66 -6.98
N GLU A 249 -19.92 -6.76 -7.83
CA GLU A 249 -20.71 -5.61 -8.24
C GLU A 249 -21.21 -4.82 -7.02
N ARG A 250 -21.55 -3.55 -7.22
CA ARG A 250 -21.96 -2.64 -6.14
C ARG A 250 -23.20 -3.16 -5.40
N LEU A 251 -23.07 -3.42 -4.10
CA LEU A 251 -24.14 -3.98 -3.26
C LEU A 251 -25.04 -2.90 -2.65
N PHE A 252 -24.61 -1.65 -2.57
CA PHE A 252 -25.36 -0.56 -1.94
C PHE A 252 -24.98 0.81 -2.54
N PRO A 253 -25.94 1.80 -2.57
CA PRO A 253 -25.77 3.03 -3.34
C PRO A 253 -24.98 4.14 -2.64
N HIS A 254 -24.73 4.04 -1.31
CA HIS A 254 -24.02 5.08 -0.56
C HIS A 254 -22.53 4.80 -0.44
N ASP A 255 -21.74 5.81 -0.05
CA ASP A 255 -20.26 5.73 0.01
C ASP A 255 -19.73 5.40 1.42
N ARG A 256 -20.59 4.88 2.32
CA ARG A 256 -20.20 4.41 3.66
C ARG A 256 -19.77 2.95 3.61
N CYS A 257 -18.72 2.60 4.36
CA CYS A 257 -18.23 1.24 4.55
C CYS A 257 -19.02 0.56 5.69
N TYR A 258 -19.23 -0.74 5.59
CA TYR A 258 -19.70 -1.55 6.71
C TYR A 258 -18.53 -2.26 7.38
N ILE A 259 -18.62 -2.39 8.71
CA ILE A 259 -17.78 -3.26 9.52
C ILE A 259 -18.70 -4.26 10.24
N PHE A 260 -18.56 -5.53 9.90
CA PHE A 260 -19.34 -6.62 10.46
C PHE A 260 -18.52 -7.42 11.45
N GLN A 261 -19.07 -7.74 12.60
CA GLN A 261 -18.45 -8.64 13.58
C GLN A 261 -19.09 -10.03 13.41
N ILE A 262 -18.29 -10.96 12.90
CA ILE A 262 -18.76 -12.31 12.58
C ILE A 262 -18.79 -13.17 13.85
N SER A 263 -19.67 -14.17 13.88
CA SER A 263 -19.87 -15.06 15.04
C SER A 263 -18.62 -15.83 15.48
N ASP A 264 -17.66 -16.04 14.58
CA ASP A 264 -16.37 -16.67 14.86
C ASP A 264 -15.31 -15.69 15.42
N GLY A 265 -15.72 -14.45 15.71
CA GLY A 265 -14.89 -13.40 16.27
C GLY A 265 -14.05 -12.64 15.26
N ARG A 266 -14.15 -12.93 13.96
CA ARG A 266 -13.50 -12.14 12.90
C ARG A 266 -14.27 -10.88 12.55
N VAL A 267 -13.59 -9.96 11.88
CA VAL A 267 -14.18 -8.72 11.36
C VAL A 267 -14.18 -8.77 9.84
N LEU A 268 -15.32 -8.47 9.24
CA LEU A 268 -15.48 -8.34 7.81
C LEU A 268 -15.83 -6.90 7.45
N PHE A 269 -15.16 -6.37 6.45
CA PHE A 269 -15.51 -5.07 5.85
C PHE A 269 -16.28 -5.29 4.55
N ALA A 270 -17.24 -4.40 4.27
CA ALA A 270 -17.82 -4.24 2.93
C ALA A 270 -17.69 -2.77 2.54
N ILE A 271 -16.81 -2.49 1.59
CA ILE A 271 -16.29 -1.17 1.28
C ILE A 271 -16.70 -0.78 -0.15
N PRO A 272 -17.28 0.41 -0.39
CA PRO A 272 -17.44 0.94 -1.75
C PRO A 272 -16.09 0.97 -2.46
N TYR A 273 -16.02 0.40 -3.65
CA TYR A 273 -14.77 0.21 -4.36
C TYR A 273 -14.90 0.59 -5.83
N GLU A 274 -13.97 1.40 -6.32
CA GLU A 274 -13.88 1.81 -7.72
C GLU A 274 -15.23 2.25 -8.33
N ARG A 275 -16.07 2.96 -7.57
CA ARG A 275 -17.43 3.44 -7.89
C ARG A 275 -18.48 2.33 -8.08
N ASP A 276 -18.18 1.29 -8.87
CA ASP A 276 -19.16 0.32 -9.36
C ASP A 276 -19.08 -1.02 -8.65
N PHE A 277 -18.21 -1.14 -7.66
CA PHE A 277 -17.93 -2.39 -6.98
C PHE A 277 -18.05 -2.27 -5.46
N THR A 278 -18.05 -3.43 -4.80
CA THR A 278 -17.90 -3.56 -3.35
C THR A 278 -16.76 -4.51 -3.06
N LEU A 279 -15.79 -4.07 -2.27
CA LEU A 279 -14.71 -4.88 -1.73
C LEU A 279 -15.13 -5.49 -0.41
N ILE A 280 -15.05 -6.82 -0.28
CA ILE A 280 -15.41 -7.58 0.92
C ILE A 280 -14.19 -8.34 1.42
N GLY A 281 -13.88 -8.23 2.69
CA GLY A 281 -12.75 -8.91 3.33
C GLY A 281 -12.62 -8.56 4.81
N THR A 282 -11.86 -9.30 5.59
CA THR A 282 -10.81 -10.25 5.14
C THR A 282 -10.87 -11.54 5.95
N THR A 283 -10.24 -12.59 5.42
CA THR A 283 -9.92 -13.81 6.18
C THR A 283 -8.66 -13.63 7.03
N ASP A 284 -8.42 -14.52 7.99
CA ASP A 284 -7.19 -14.59 8.80
C ASP A 284 -6.85 -16.08 8.97
N LEU A 285 -5.91 -16.59 8.17
CA LEU A 285 -5.50 -18.00 8.17
C LEU A 285 -3.98 -18.10 8.24
N ASP A 286 -3.44 -19.00 9.10
CA ASP A 286 -2.02 -19.33 9.06
C ASP A 286 -1.65 -19.85 7.67
N TYR A 287 -0.47 -19.47 7.17
CA TYR A 287 -0.04 -19.76 5.81
C TYR A 287 1.39 -20.32 5.80
N SER A 288 1.57 -21.44 5.09
CA SER A 288 2.88 -22.13 4.97
C SER A 288 3.34 -22.27 3.53
N GLY A 289 2.57 -21.74 2.56
CA GLY A 289 2.94 -21.79 1.14
C GLY A 289 3.86 -20.64 0.72
N ASP A 290 4.19 -20.60 -0.59
CA ASP A 290 4.93 -19.48 -1.17
C ASP A 290 4.09 -18.20 -1.14
N PRO A 291 4.54 -17.12 -0.47
CA PRO A 291 3.82 -15.85 -0.45
C PRO A 291 3.65 -15.22 -1.84
N GLY A 292 4.49 -15.59 -2.82
CA GLY A 292 4.40 -15.13 -4.19
C GLY A 292 3.30 -15.77 -5.02
N ALA A 293 2.82 -16.94 -4.60
CA ALA A 293 1.77 -17.72 -5.27
C ALA A 293 0.43 -17.73 -4.51
N VAL A 294 0.27 -16.80 -3.53
CA VAL A 294 -0.93 -16.77 -2.70
C VAL A 294 -2.17 -16.35 -3.52
N ALA A 295 -3.25 -17.13 -3.39
CA ALA A 295 -4.55 -16.84 -4.02
C ALA A 295 -5.69 -17.19 -3.06
N ALA A 296 -6.87 -16.58 -3.27
CA ALA A 296 -8.07 -16.93 -2.52
C ALA A 296 -8.55 -18.33 -2.95
N SER A 297 -8.84 -19.19 -1.97
CA SER A 297 -9.45 -20.49 -2.25
C SER A 297 -10.97 -20.32 -2.43
N GLU A 298 -11.61 -21.28 -3.11
CA GLU A 298 -13.06 -21.33 -3.23
C GLU A 298 -13.76 -21.32 -1.86
N GLN A 299 -13.18 -22.01 -0.88
CA GLN A 299 -13.70 -22.04 0.50
C GLN A 299 -13.63 -20.65 1.17
N GLU A 300 -12.59 -19.87 0.91
CA GLU A 300 -12.50 -18.50 1.43
C GLU A 300 -13.50 -17.58 0.73
N ILE A 301 -13.70 -17.73 -0.58
CA ILE A 301 -14.70 -16.97 -1.35
C ILE A 301 -16.11 -17.28 -0.80
N ASP A 302 -16.45 -18.55 -0.65
CA ASP A 302 -17.73 -18.98 -0.04
C ASP A 302 -17.92 -18.44 1.37
N TYR A 303 -16.88 -18.49 2.19
CA TYR A 303 -16.93 -17.95 3.55
C TYR A 303 -17.24 -16.45 3.55
N LEU A 304 -16.54 -15.67 2.70
CA LEU A 304 -16.75 -14.22 2.61
C LEU A 304 -18.16 -13.88 2.11
N CYS A 305 -18.66 -14.61 1.12
CA CYS A 305 -20.03 -14.45 0.62
C CYS A 305 -21.07 -14.75 1.70
N LYS A 306 -20.92 -15.86 2.45
CA LYS A 306 -21.80 -16.23 3.55
C LYS A 306 -21.77 -15.19 4.68
N ALA A 307 -20.58 -14.81 5.13
CA ALA A 307 -20.40 -13.85 6.20
C ALA A 307 -21.03 -12.47 5.86
N ALA A 308 -20.92 -12.02 4.62
CA ALA A 308 -21.60 -10.81 4.15
C ALA A 308 -23.12 -10.99 4.10
N SER A 309 -23.61 -12.15 3.66
CA SER A 309 -25.03 -12.50 3.57
C SER A 309 -25.72 -12.58 4.93
N ASP A 310 -24.97 -12.77 6.02
CA ASP A 310 -25.55 -12.71 7.37
C ASP A 310 -26.08 -11.32 7.71
N TYR A 311 -25.55 -10.28 7.08
CA TYR A 311 -25.90 -8.88 7.32
C TYR A 311 -26.77 -8.27 6.23
N PHE A 312 -26.47 -8.55 4.96
CA PHE A 312 -27.22 -7.97 3.85
C PHE A 312 -28.57 -8.65 3.62
N ARG A 313 -29.55 -7.84 3.23
CA ARG A 313 -30.92 -8.31 2.90
C ARG A 313 -30.90 -9.21 1.66
N VAL A 314 -30.14 -8.83 0.66
CA VAL A 314 -29.91 -9.62 -0.55
C VAL A 314 -28.65 -10.44 -0.33
N PRO A 315 -28.74 -11.78 -0.39
CA PRO A 315 -27.56 -12.62 -0.23
C PRO A 315 -26.47 -12.32 -1.27
N VAL A 316 -25.22 -12.33 -0.82
CA VAL A 316 -24.05 -12.24 -1.71
C VAL A 316 -23.69 -13.66 -2.17
N THR A 317 -23.60 -13.86 -3.46
CA THR A 317 -23.30 -15.16 -4.07
C THR A 317 -21.96 -15.16 -4.79
N THR A 318 -21.36 -16.33 -4.95
CA THR A 318 -20.07 -16.49 -5.65
C THR A 318 -20.14 -16.04 -7.10
N ASN A 319 -21.30 -16.14 -7.76
CA ASN A 319 -21.51 -15.68 -9.13
C ASN A 319 -21.39 -14.14 -9.30
N GLN A 320 -21.54 -13.40 -8.21
CA GLN A 320 -21.37 -11.93 -8.20
C GLN A 320 -19.91 -11.50 -8.02
N VAL A 321 -19.01 -12.45 -7.74
CA VAL A 321 -17.60 -12.16 -7.52
C VAL A 321 -16.93 -11.94 -8.88
N VAL A 322 -16.47 -10.71 -9.11
CA VAL A 322 -15.79 -10.31 -10.35
C VAL A 322 -14.27 -10.42 -10.24
N TRP A 323 -13.74 -10.35 -9.02
CA TRP A 323 -12.31 -10.47 -8.75
C TRP A 323 -12.04 -10.89 -7.31
N SER A 324 -10.91 -11.55 -7.09
CA SER A 324 -10.42 -11.87 -5.76
C SER A 324 -8.92 -11.71 -5.68
N TYR A 325 -8.42 -11.41 -4.47
CA TYR A 325 -7.00 -11.35 -4.20
C TYR A 325 -6.67 -11.76 -2.77
N SER A 326 -5.44 -12.18 -2.56
CA SER A 326 -4.93 -12.52 -1.23
C SER A 326 -3.60 -11.86 -0.97
N GLY A 327 -3.32 -11.59 0.30
CA GLY A 327 -2.02 -11.13 0.75
C GLY A 327 -1.56 -11.91 1.97
N VAL A 328 -0.25 -12.00 2.16
CA VAL A 328 0.37 -12.65 3.31
C VAL A 328 0.96 -11.60 4.23
N ARG A 329 0.51 -11.56 5.49
CA ARG A 329 1.02 -10.68 6.53
C ARG A 329 2.21 -11.34 7.23
N PRO A 330 3.41 -10.76 7.20
CA PRO A 330 4.57 -11.27 7.94
C PRO A 330 4.52 -10.75 9.38
N LEU A 331 3.73 -11.37 10.25
CA LEU A 331 3.67 -10.97 11.66
C LEU A 331 4.92 -11.43 12.38
N PHE A 332 5.37 -10.64 13.37
CA PHE A 332 6.40 -11.12 14.27
C PHE A 332 5.82 -12.26 15.13
N ASP A 333 6.51 -13.39 15.17
CA ASP A 333 6.09 -14.54 15.98
C ASP A 333 6.47 -14.28 17.44
N ASP A 334 5.48 -13.96 18.25
CA ASP A 334 5.58 -13.74 19.69
C ASP A 334 5.15 -14.96 20.50
N GLY A 335 4.93 -16.12 19.84
CA GLY A 335 4.47 -17.36 20.46
C GLY A 335 2.96 -17.41 20.71
N ALA A 336 2.17 -16.47 20.17
CA ALA A 336 0.72 -16.47 20.32
C ALA A 336 0.08 -17.71 19.69
N SER A 337 -0.87 -18.35 20.39
CA SER A 337 -1.51 -19.60 19.98
C SER A 337 -2.37 -19.47 18.72
N ALA A 338 -2.93 -18.27 18.45
CA ALA A 338 -3.81 -18.02 17.31
C ALA A 338 -3.34 -16.80 16.49
N ALA A 339 -3.56 -16.84 15.17
CA ALA A 339 -3.21 -15.76 14.24
C ALA A 339 -3.84 -14.40 14.62
N GLN A 340 -5.07 -14.42 15.19
CA GLN A 340 -5.77 -13.23 15.64
C GLN A 340 -5.13 -12.57 16.87
N ALA A 341 -4.40 -13.34 17.71
CA ALA A 341 -3.75 -12.89 18.94
C ALA A 341 -2.32 -12.41 18.72
N ALA A 342 -1.67 -12.77 17.61
CA ALA A 342 -0.32 -12.35 17.27
C ALA A 342 -0.20 -10.82 17.20
N THR A 343 0.95 -10.30 17.63
CA THR A 343 1.19 -8.84 17.60
C THR A 343 1.04 -8.27 16.20
N ARG A 344 0.28 -7.18 16.09
CA ARG A 344 0.07 -6.42 14.84
C ARG A 344 0.97 -5.20 14.76
N ASP A 345 1.82 -4.98 15.76
CA ASP A 345 2.83 -3.92 15.73
C ASP A 345 4.04 -4.36 14.89
N TYR A 346 4.83 -3.40 14.43
CA TYR A 346 6.09 -3.70 13.77
C TYR A 346 7.18 -3.98 14.79
N VAL A 347 8.13 -4.82 14.42
CA VAL A 347 9.34 -5.09 15.19
C VAL A 347 10.56 -4.79 14.35
N LEU A 348 11.48 -4.00 14.90
CA LEU A 348 12.76 -3.65 14.29
C LEU A 348 13.87 -4.35 15.06
N LYS A 349 14.66 -5.18 14.36
CA LYS A 349 15.82 -5.85 14.94
C LYS A 349 17.09 -5.34 14.29
N LEU A 350 17.86 -4.57 15.06
CA LEU A 350 19.16 -4.05 14.64
C LEU A 350 20.26 -5.02 15.09
N ASP A 351 21.12 -5.42 14.15
CA ASP A 351 22.39 -6.10 14.38
C ASP A 351 23.51 -5.12 13.98
N ALA A 352 24.18 -4.53 14.96
CA ALA A 352 25.19 -3.50 14.79
C ALA A 352 26.26 -3.63 15.88
N ASP A 353 27.00 -4.74 15.84
CA ASP A 353 28.16 -4.95 16.70
C ASP A 353 29.24 -3.91 16.43
N SER A 354 30.01 -3.54 17.46
CA SER A 354 31.06 -2.54 17.40
C SER A 354 32.00 -2.75 16.22
N GLY A 355 32.02 -1.79 15.29
CA GLY A 355 32.91 -1.80 14.12
C GLY A 355 32.42 -2.62 12.93
N ARG A 356 31.20 -3.15 12.93
CA ARG A 356 30.60 -3.89 11.80
C ARG A 356 29.49 -3.10 11.14
N PRO A 357 29.33 -3.16 9.81
CA PRO A 357 28.21 -2.52 9.09
C PRO A 357 26.85 -2.98 9.63
N ALA A 358 25.97 -2.04 9.91
CA ALA A 358 24.66 -2.32 10.53
C ALA A 358 23.73 -3.10 9.58
N LEU A 359 22.96 -4.03 10.17
CA LEU A 359 21.82 -4.72 9.53
C LEU A 359 20.54 -4.40 10.32
N LEU A 360 19.51 -3.94 9.64
CA LEU A 360 18.19 -3.75 10.23
C LEU A 360 17.17 -4.68 9.55
N ASN A 361 16.59 -5.62 10.30
CA ASN A 361 15.48 -6.45 9.84
C ASN A 361 14.15 -5.84 10.28
N VAL A 362 13.20 -5.75 9.35
CA VAL A 362 11.87 -5.15 9.53
C VAL A 362 10.82 -6.25 9.50
N PHE A 363 10.16 -6.50 10.63
CA PHE A 363 9.08 -7.50 10.75
C PHE A 363 7.74 -6.81 10.93
N GLY A 364 6.70 -7.31 10.26
CA GLY A 364 5.35 -6.77 10.38
C GLY A 364 5.19 -5.39 9.75
N GLY A 365 4.41 -4.54 10.43
CA GLY A 365 4.05 -3.21 9.95
C GLY A 365 2.71 -3.17 9.22
N LYS A 366 2.15 -1.98 9.11
CA LYS A 366 0.86 -1.69 8.48
C LYS A 366 0.98 -0.49 7.57
N LEU A 367 0.10 -0.41 6.57
CA LEU A 367 -0.04 0.80 5.75
C LEU A 367 -0.26 2.06 6.62
N THR A 368 -1.05 1.95 7.68
CA THR A 368 -1.34 3.07 8.58
C THR A 368 -0.09 3.64 9.26
N THR A 369 0.84 2.78 9.69
CA THR A 369 1.97 3.19 10.54
C THR A 369 3.33 3.10 9.83
N TYR A 370 3.36 2.83 8.52
CA TYR A 370 4.60 2.67 7.77
C TYR A 370 5.56 3.86 7.91
N ARG A 371 5.00 5.08 7.95
CA ARG A 371 5.80 6.31 8.05
C ARG A 371 6.49 6.39 9.42
N LYS A 372 5.79 6.03 10.50
CA LYS A 372 6.38 5.96 11.85
C LYS A 372 7.40 4.84 11.97
N LEU A 373 7.14 3.69 11.35
CA LEU A 373 8.10 2.61 11.23
C LEU A 373 9.38 3.11 10.53
N ALA A 374 9.25 3.83 9.42
CA ALA A 374 10.38 4.39 8.69
C ALA A 374 11.18 5.38 9.54
N GLU A 375 10.53 6.31 10.24
CA GLU A 375 11.18 7.23 11.18
C GLU A 375 11.95 6.48 12.29
N ALA A 376 11.36 5.42 12.86
CA ALA A 376 12.00 4.60 13.89
C ALA A 376 13.20 3.81 13.33
N ALA A 377 13.04 3.20 12.15
CA ALA A 377 14.11 2.47 11.47
C ALA A 377 15.34 3.36 11.21
N ILE A 378 15.10 4.55 10.70
CA ILE A 378 16.17 5.52 10.42
C ILE A 378 16.77 6.07 11.72
N ALA A 379 15.99 6.28 12.77
CA ALA A 379 16.52 6.69 14.07
C ALA A 379 17.46 5.62 14.66
N MET A 380 17.15 4.32 14.49
CA MET A 380 18.03 3.23 14.93
C MET A 380 19.33 3.15 14.10
N LEU A 381 19.27 3.43 12.79
CA LEU A 381 20.45 3.38 11.90
C LEU A 381 21.35 4.61 12.00
N ALA A 382 20.79 5.77 12.35
CA ALA A 382 21.53 7.05 12.35
C ALA A 382 22.87 7.04 13.13
N PRO A 383 23.02 6.35 14.30
CA PRO A 383 24.30 6.26 14.99
C PRO A 383 25.40 5.51 14.22
N HIS A 384 25.02 4.69 13.23
CA HIS A 384 25.92 3.85 12.43
C HIS A 384 26.20 4.42 11.03
N LEU A 385 25.70 5.62 10.75
CA LEU A 385 25.80 6.30 9.47
C LEU A 385 26.55 7.63 9.60
N PRO A 386 27.10 8.19 8.51
CA PRO A 386 27.62 9.55 8.51
C PRO A 386 26.56 10.54 9.00
N LYS A 387 27.01 11.67 9.57
CA LYS A 387 26.09 12.70 10.06
C LYS A 387 25.16 13.16 8.93
N PRO A 388 23.82 13.14 9.14
CA PRO A 388 22.88 13.52 8.10
C PRO A 388 22.95 15.01 7.81
N ALA A 389 22.75 15.40 6.55
CA ALA A 389 22.70 16.81 6.15
C ALA A 389 21.46 17.54 6.75
N ARG A 390 20.38 16.81 6.99
CA ARG A 390 19.12 17.32 7.54
C ARG A 390 18.64 16.39 8.67
N PRO A 391 19.02 16.67 9.94
CA PRO A 391 18.59 15.85 11.06
C PRO A 391 17.09 16.05 11.36
N GLY A 392 16.46 15.01 11.90
CA GLY A 392 15.09 15.04 12.40
C GLY A 392 14.02 14.50 11.43
N ALA A 393 12.83 14.26 11.98
CA ALA A 393 11.67 13.78 11.22
C ALA A 393 11.10 14.89 10.33
N TRP A 394 10.79 14.57 9.09
CA TRP A 394 10.32 15.53 8.09
C TRP A 394 9.10 15.04 7.31
N THR A 395 8.92 13.72 7.20
CA THR A 395 7.96 13.06 6.30
C THR A 395 6.50 13.38 6.61
N ALA A 396 6.16 13.75 7.86
CA ALA A 396 4.81 14.15 8.25
C ALA A 396 4.35 15.51 7.67
N LYS A 397 5.30 16.34 7.25
CA LYS A 397 5.05 17.70 6.74
C LYS A 397 5.29 17.85 5.25
N ALA A 398 5.82 16.82 4.59
CA ALA A 398 6.13 16.84 3.18
C ALA A 398 5.10 16.03 2.41
N SER A 399 4.40 16.67 1.49
CA SER A 399 3.45 16.00 0.60
C SER A 399 4.13 14.90 -0.21
N LEU A 400 3.41 13.84 -0.49
CA LEU A 400 3.77 12.90 -1.54
C LEU A 400 3.54 13.53 -2.92
N PRO A 401 4.24 13.09 -3.98
CA PRO A 401 4.05 13.61 -5.32
C PRO A 401 2.57 13.64 -5.71
N GLY A 402 2.10 14.80 -6.17
CA GLY A 402 0.70 15.03 -6.49
C GLY A 402 -0.20 15.42 -5.32
N GLY A 403 0.30 15.39 -4.07
CA GLY A 403 -0.45 15.73 -2.87
C GLY A 403 -0.25 17.16 -2.34
N ASP A 404 0.38 18.01 -3.09
CA ASP A 404 0.75 19.40 -2.72
C ASP A 404 -0.41 20.41 -2.91
N PHE A 405 -1.56 20.07 -2.36
CA PHE A 405 -2.75 20.93 -2.31
C PHE A 405 -3.45 20.79 -0.94
N PRO A 406 -4.37 21.70 -0.58
CA PRO A 406 -5.06 21.66 0.71
C PRO A 406 -5.79 20.34 0.95
N VAL A 407 -5.72 19.79 2.15
CA VAL A 407 -6.29 18.49 2.51
C VAL A 407 -7.79 18.34 2.18
N LEU A 408 -8.56 19.42 2.22
CA LEU A 408 -9.99 19.46 1.84
C LEU A 408 -10.18 19.97 0.40
N GLY A 409 -9.10 20.19 -0.35
CA GLY A 409 -9.13 20.86 -1.65
C GLY A 409 -9.28 19.94 -2.87
N PHE A 410 -9.60 18.65 -2.70
CA PHE A 410 -9.65 17.71 -3.81
C PHE A 410 -10.70 18.10 -4.87
N GLU A 411 -11.91 18.51 -4.46
CA GLU A 411 -12.96 18.90 -5.41
C GLU A 411 -12.58 20.19 -6.15
N ALA A 412 -11.98 21.17 -5.46
CA ALA A 412 -11.47 22.36 -6.11
C ALA A 412 -10.34 22.07 -7.13
N LEU A 413 -9.45 21.11 -6.82
CA LEU A 413 -8.44 20.63 -7.78
C LEU A 413 -9.10 20.00 -9.02
N VAL A 414 -10.14 19.18 -8.82
CA VAL A 414 -10.87 18.56 -9.94
C VAL A 414 -11.55 19.63 -10.81
N GLU A 415 -12.20 20.61 -10.20
CA GLU A 415 -12.85 21.71 -10.92
C GLU A 415 -11.84 22.54 -11.72
N ASP A 416 -10.68 22.85 -11.16
CA ASP A 416 -9.60 23.57 -11.85
C ASP A 416 -9.09 22.76 -13.05
N LEU A 417 -8.79 21.48 -12.85
CA LEU A 417 -8.34 20.59 -13.92
C LEU A 417 -9.38 20.43 -15.03
N GLN A 418 -10.66 20.22 -14.68
CA GLN A 418 -11.75 20.15 -15.67
C GLN A 418 -11.95 21.50 -16.40
N GLY A 419 -11.75 22.61 -15.70
CA GLY A 419 -11.74 23.95 -16.29
C GLY A 419 -10.62 24.14 -17.31
N ARG A 420 -9.42 23.61 -17.03
CA ARG A 420 -8.26 23.66 -17.91
C ARG A 420 -8.42 22.72 -19.11
N TYR A 421 -8.95 21.51 -18.90
CA TYR A 421 -9.08 20.44 -19.91
C TYR A 421 -10.54 20.23 -20.33
N ARG A 422 -11.26 21.31 -20.65
CA ARG A 422 -12.72 21.30 -20.97
C ARG A 422 -13.12 20.42 -22.15
N ALA A 423 -12.18 20.10 -23.03
CA ALA A 423 -12.41 19.26 -24.21
C ALA A 423 -12.20 17.77 -23.93
N LEU A 424 -11.73 17.41 -22.72
CA LEU A 424 -11.59 16.03 -22.32
C LEU A 424 -12.81 15.58 -21.49
N ASP A 425 -13.03 14.27 -21.43
CA ASP A 425 -14.05 13.69 -20.58
C ASP A 425 -13.82 14.08 -19.11
N PRO A 426 -14.79 14.70 -18.43
CA PRO A 426 -14.68 15.07 -17.02
C PRO A 426 -14.38 13.89 -16.08
N ASP A 427 -14.87 12.69 -16.40
CA ASP A 427 -14.61 11.49 -15.61
C ASP A 427 -13.17 10.99 -15.77
N LEU A 428 -12.58 11.11 -16.97
CA LEU A 428 -11.17 10.88 -17.22
C LEU A 428 -10.31 11.83 -16.36
N VAL A 429 -10.59 13.13 -16.41
CA VAL A 429 -9.84 14.15 -15.65
C VAL A 429 -9.94 13.88 -14.14
N ARG A 430 -11.13 13.53 -13.64
CA ARG A 430 -11.34 13.18 -12.24
C ARG A 430 -10.59 11.92 -11.83
N ARG A 431 -10.56 10.89 -12.68
CA ARG A 431 -9.80 9.66 -12.45
C ARG A 431 -8.30 9.95 -12.37
N LEU A 432 -7.78 10.74 -13.30
CA LEU A 432 -6.39 11.17 -13.28
C LEU A 432 -6.07 12.01 -12.04
N ALA A 433 -6.96 12.93 -11.65
CA ALA A 433 -6.80 13.71 -10.41
C ALA A 433 -6.70 12.81 -9.18
N ARG A 434 -7.48 11.73 -9.10
CA ARG A 434 -7.37 10.73 -8.02
C ARG A 434 -6.04 9.98 -8.03
N ALA A 435 -5.52 9.62 -9.18
CA ALA A 435 -4.29 8.85 -9.27
C ALA A 435 -3.02 9.71 -9.11
N TYR A 436 -3.04 10.96 -9.61
CA TYR A 436 -1.85 11.77 -9.82
C TYR A 436 -1.91 13.18 -9.18
N GLY A 437 -3.07 13.63 -8.72
CA GLY A 437 -3.23 14.94 -8.07
C GLY A 437 -2.75 16.09 -8.94
N THR A 438 -1.87 16.94 -8.41
CA THR A 438 -1.28 18.10 -9.09
C THR A 438 -0.32 17.73 -10.24
N LEU A 439 0.02 16.45 -10.41
CA LEU A 439 0.87 15.98 -11.52
C LEU A 439 0.11 15.79 -12.84
N VAL A 440 -1.22 15.86 -12.85
CA VAL A 440 -2.06 15.67 -14.05
C VAL A 440 -1.61 16.54 -15.23
N PRO A 441 -1.24 17.82 -15.08
CA PRO A 441 -0.75 18.62 -16.21
C PRO A 441 0.54 18.08 -16.85
N GLY A 442 1.36 17.36 -16.11
CA GLY A 442 2.55 16.69 -16.65
C GLY A 442 2.21 15.50 -17.56
N ILE A 443 1.04 14.88 -17.37
CA ILE A 443 0.53 13.77 -18.19
C ILE A 443 -0.23 14.31 -19.41
N LEU A 444 -1.20 15.19 -19.18
CA LEU A 444 -2.07 15.72 -20.21
C LEU A 444 -1.41 16.79 -21.08
N LYS A 445 -0.36 17.45 -20.58
CA LYS A 445 0.34 18.56 -21.25
C LYS A 445 -0.66 19.64 -21.69
N GLU A 446 -0.70 19.99 -22.97
CA GLU A 446 -1.61 20.98 -23.56
C GLU A 446 -2.72 20.33 -24.41
N ALA A 447 -3.07 19.06 -24.14
CA ALA A 447 -4.06 18.32 -24.92
C ALA A 447 -5.42 19.03 -24.96
N ARG A 448 -5.95 19.18 -26.16
CA ARG A 448 -7.26 19.80 -26.45
C ARG A 448 -8.30 18.80 -26.93
N SER A 449 -7.92 17.53 -27.06
CA SER A 449 -8.80 16.42 -27.42
C SER A 449 -8.23 15.11 -26.89
N THR A 450 -9.08 14.09 -26.74
CA THR A 450 -8.63 12.75 -26.36
C THR A 450 -7.69 12.13 -27.40
N ALA A 451 -7.85 12.49 -28.69
CA ALA A 451 -6.96 12.02 -29.75
C ALA A 451 -5.51 12.48 -29.57
N GLU A 452 -5.27 13.65 -28.96
CA GLU A 452 -3.93 14.16 -28.66
C GLU A 452 -3.25 13.43 -27.51
N LEU A 453 -3.96 12.59 -26.77
CA LEU A 453 -3.41 11.72 -25.73
C LEU A 453 -2.89 10.38 -26.29
N GLY A 454 -2.86 10.22 -27.62
CA GLY A 454 -2.43 9.02 -28.31
C GLY A 454 -3.48 7.92 -28.32
N ARG A 455 -3.02 6.67 -28.44
CA ARG A 455 -3.88 5.49 -28.49
C ARG A 455 -4.70 5.34 -27.19
N SER A 456 -5.98 4.96 -27.34
CA SER A 456 -6.82 4.52 -26.21
C SER A 456 -6.69 3.01 -26.01
N PHE A 457 -6.60 2.58 -24.74
CA PHE A 457 -6.49 1.18 -24.31
C PHE A 457 -7.73 0.69 -23.54
N GLY A 458 -8.84 1.44 -23.57
CA GLY A 458 -10.07 1.13 -22.84
C GLY A 458 -10.12 1.78 -21.44
N ALA A 459 -11.32 1.85 -20.87
CA ALA A 459 -11.60 2.40 -19.55
C ALA A 459 -10.94 3.76 -19.24
N GLY A 460 -10.72 4.59 -20.26
CA GLY A 460 -10.07 5.90 -20.16
C GLY A 460 -8.55 5.85 -20.00
N LEU A 461 -7.90 4.70 -20.21
CA LEU A 461 -6.44 4.60 -20.24
C LEU A 461 -5.91 5.04 -21.60
N THR A 462 -4.94 5.96 -21.61
CA THR A 462 -4.36 6.53 -22.83
C THR A 462 -2.86 6.28 -22.90
N GLU A 463 -2.30 6.39 -24.11
CA GLU A 463 -0.86 6.28 -24.36
C GLU A 463 -0.05 7.30 -23.53
N ALA A 464 -0.51 8.55 -23.44
CA ALA A 464 0.13 9.58 -22.63
C ALA A 464 0.24 9.17 -21.15
N GLU A 465 -0.76 8.49 -20.60
CA GLU A 465 -0.70 7.96 -19.23
C GLU A 465 0.26 6.77 -19.15
N LEU A 466 0.26 5.85 -20.10
CA LEU A 466 1.20 4.73 -20.13
C LEU A 466 2.66 5.20 -20.21
N ASP A 467 2.95 6.19 -21.05
CA ASP A 467 4.29 6.79 -21.15
C ASP A 467 4.74 7.36 -19.81
N TYR A 468 3.86 8.11 -19.13
CA TYR A 468 4.15 8.61 -17.79
C TYR A 468 4.45 7.47 -16.80
N LEU A 469 3.64 6.41 -16.79
CA LEU A 469 3.83 5.27 -15.89
C LEU A 469 5.17 4.54 -16.15
N VAL A 470 5.56 4.41 -17.41
CA VAL A 470 6.85 3.82 -17.80
C VAL A 470 8.01 4.73 -17.40
N GLU A 471 7.90 6.03 -17.67
CA GLU A 471 8.98 6.98 -17.45
C GLU A 471 9.20 7.35 -15.99
N ARG A 472 8.11 7.50 -15.26
CA ARG A 472 8.11 8.06 -13.92
C ARG A 472 7.84 7.05 -12.82
N GLU A 473 7.14 5.94 -13.12
CA GLU A 473 6.65 5.00 -12.12
C GLU A 473 7.07 3.54 -12.37
N TRP A 474 8.05 3.32 -13.25
CA TRP A 474 8.67 2.01 -13.52
C TRP A 474 7.71 0.91 -13.95
N ALA A 475 6.56 1.22 -14.55
CA ALA A 475 5.65 0.21 -15.08
C ALA A 475 6.29 -0.51 -16.27
N MET A 476 6.26 -1.85 -16.26
CA MET A 476 6.91 -2.68 -17.28
C MET A 476 5.98 -3.76 -17.86
N SER A 477 4.86 -4.04 -17.23
CA SER A 477 3.85 -5.02 -17.67
C SER A 477 2.44 -4.45 -17.53
N ALA A 478 1.48 -5.05 -18.25
CA ALA A 478 0.08 -4.69 -18.11
C ALA A 478 -0.39 -4.86 -16.65
N GLU A 479 0.07 -5.91 -15.95
CA GLU A 479 -0.26 -6.16 -14.55
C GLU A 479 0.20 -5.02 -13.62
N ASP A 480 1.36 -4.42 -13.87
CA ASP A 480 1.84 -3.24 -13.12
C ASP A 480 0.83 -2.10 -13.27
N VAL A 481 0.37 -1.85 -14.49
CA VAL A 481 -0.55 -0.76 -14.83
C VAL A 481 -1.94 -1.00 -14.23
N VAL A 482 -2.55 -2.14 -14.57
CA VAL A 482 -3.98 -2.36 -14.33
C VAL A 482 -4.31 -2.75 -12.89
N TRP A 483 -3.30 -3.20 -12.09
CA TRP A 483 -3.52 -3.62 -10.70
C TRP A 483 -2.72 -2.82 -9.66
N ARG A 484 -1.55 -2.26 -10.03
CA ARG A 484 -0.68 -1.55 -9.07
C ARG A 484 -0.59 -0.04 -9.29
N ARG A 485 -0.75 0.45 -10.54
CA ARG A 485 -0.83 1.91 -10.81
C ARG A 485 -2.26 2.41 -10.87
N SER A 486 -3.19 1.51 -11.24
CA SER A 486 -4.63 1.75 -11.28
C SER A 486 -5.39 0.52 -10.76
N LYS A 487 -6.71 0.49 -10.93
CA LYS A 487 -7.56 -0.70 -10.77
C LYS A 487 -8.39 -0.93 -12.03
N LEU A 488 -7.90 -0.47 -13.18
CA LEU A 488 -8.59 -0.56 -14.46
C LEU A 488 -8.78 -2.01 -14.92
N GLY A 489 -8.00 -2.96 -14.41
CA GLY A 489 -8.23 -4.39 -14.66
C GLY A 489 -9.61 -4.90 -14.26
N LEU A 490 -10.36 -4.18 -13.41
CA LEU A 490 -11.77 -4.46 -13.12
C LEU A 490 -12.72 -4.15 -14.29
N ARG A 491 -12.29 -3.36 -15.27
CA ARG A 491 -13.12 -2.84 -16.37
C ARG A 491 -12.62 -3.22 -17.75
N LEU A 492 -11.32 -3.50 -17.85
CA LEU A 492 -10.69 -3.82 -19.13
C LEU A 492 -10.96 -5.27 -19.53
N SER A 493 -11.18 -5.50 -20.81
CA SER A 493 -11.24 -6.82 -21.38
C SER A 493 -9.84 -7.46 -21.44
N ARG A 494 -9.80 -8.76 -21.68
CA ARG A 494 -8.55 -9.48 -21.85
C ARG A 494 -7.73 -8.95 -23.03
N GLU A 495 -8.40 -8.66 -24.14
CA GLU A 495 -7.78 -8.12 -25.37
C GLU A 495 -7.18 -6.74 -25.13
N GLU A 496 -7.86 -5.88 -24.36
CA GLU A 496 -7.34 -4.57 -23.99
C GLU A 496 -6.09 -4.69 -23.08
N ILE A 497 -6.09 -5.63 -22.12
CA ILE A 497 -4.92 -5.91 -21.26
C ILE A 497 -3.75 -6.46 -22.09
N GLU A 498 -3.99 -7.37 -23.03
CA GLU A 498 -2.98 -7.89 -23.94
C GLU A 498 -2.39 -6.77 -24.85
N ALA A 499 -3.22 -5.81 -25.28
CA ALA A 499 -2.78 -4.66 -26.06
C ALA A 499 -1.88 -3.71 -25.25
N ILE A 500 -2.14 -3.53 -23.94
CA ILE A 500 -1.28 -2.77 -23.03
C ILE A 500 0.08 -3.47 -22.91
N ASP A 501 0.09 -4.78 -22.71
CA ASP A 501 1.35 -5.54 -22.54
C ASP A 501 2.21 -5.52 -23.81
N ALA A 502 1.58 -5.64 -24.97
CA ALA A 502 2.26 -5.49 -26.27
C ALA A 502 2.90 -4.10 -26.43
N PHE A 503 2.18 -3.02 -26.08
CA PHE A 503 2.69 -1.66 -26.11
C PHE A 503 3.91 -1.49 -25.18
N LEU A 504 3.80 -1.93 -23.93
CA LEU A 504 4.88 -1.83 -22.96
C LEU A 504 6.11 -2.64 -23.36
N THR A 505 5.91 -3.80 -23.98
CA THR A 505 6.99 -4.64 -24.51
C THR A 505 7.72 -3.95 -25.66
N ALA A 506 6.99 -3.33 -26.60
CA ALA A 506 7.58 -2.56 -27.69
C ALA A 506 8.36 -1.35 -27.18
N ALA A 507 7.82 -0.62 -26.20
CA ALA A 507 8.48 0.53 -25.58
C ALA A 507 9.81 0.13 -24.88
N ARG A 508 9.83 -1.01 -24.19
CA ARG A 508 11.07 -1.56 -23.58
C ARG A 508 12.12 -1.91 -24.63
N SER A 509 11.70 -2.61 -25.69
CA SER A 509 12.59 -3.00 -26.79
C SER A 509 13.22 -1.79 -27.50
N ALA A 510 12.43 -0.75 -27.76
CA ALA A 510 12.90 0.50 -28.36
C ALA A 510 13.92 1.21 -27.48
N ARG A 511 13.73 1.23 -26.16
CA ARG A 511 14.69 1.80 -25.19
C ARG A 511 15.97 0.99 -25.13
N ALA A 512 15.89 -0.33 -25.08
CA ALA A 512 17.07 -1.20 -25.10
C ALA A 512 17.92 -0.97 -26.35
N ALA A 513 17.29 -0.85 -27.50
CA ALA A 513 17.96 -0.54 -28.77
C ALA A 513 18.62 0.87 -28.76
N ALA A 514 17.94 1.88 -28.22
CA ALA A 514 18.47 3.25 -28.12
C ALA A 514 19.67 3.36 -27.16
N GLU A 515 19.73 2.51 -26.12
CA GLU A 515 20.85 2.46 -25.16
C GLU A 515 22.01 1.56 -25.63
N GLY A 516 21.96 1.02 -26.85
CA GLY A 516 23.02 0.21 -27.46
C GLY A 516 23.09 -1.23 -26.91
N TRP A 517 21.97 -1.74 -26.43
CA TRP A 517 21.82 -3.10 -25.93
C TRP A 517 21.36 -4.02 -27.09
N ASN A 518 22.32 -4.67 -27.76
CA ASN A 518 22.00 -5.84 -28.58
C ASN A 518 21.77 -7.03 -27.64
N ALA A 519 20.60 -7.71 -27.86
CA ALA A 519 20.15 -8.87 -27.11
C ALA A 519 21.14 -10.04 -27.20
#